data_c89d8327dad47be3d8b19843953930b1
#
_entry.id   c89d8327dad47be3d8b19843953930b1
#
_cell.length_a   1.000
_cell.length_b   1.000
_cell.length_c   1.000
_cell.angle_alpha   90.00
_cell.angle_beta   90.00
_cell.angle_gamma   90.00
#
_symmetry.space_group_name_H-M   'P 1'
#
loop_
_entity.id
_entity.type
_entity.pdbx_description
1 polymer ?
#
loop_
_entity_poly.entity_id
_entity_poly.type
_entity_poly.pdbx_seq_one_letter_code
_entity_poly.pdbx_strand_id
1 'polypeptide(L)'
;MSNSIDIEKSTIAPSTDTSGASTPLTTPPPPPALDPPPEGGREAWLTVFGGFCAAFVQFGLANAFGVFQGYYETHQLSAYSPSTISWIGAVQQFLLFFGGIFTGRLFDAYGAHALLVPGSFLFVLSLMMTSLCTHYVHFMLAQGILFGLGSALVFHPVVAVPSQWFLKRRALATSIVVAGSGLGGTLWPIALKRLIDEIGFAWALRTSGFIALALLAVGMACIRTRLPRRPAQGFTGILNPLKEAHFTLLAVGISLASWGMFMPFFFVTIHASELGASSNLAFYSLAVLNAGSTLGRLFAGVADKFGRLNSITLGTTLTGILLLVFWIPLNSVPALLAFGALFGFVAGTIISLVPPSVAQMSVPHEIGARVGLTYAILAFFTLSGPPINGALLSQGGGGRRGFQYAGAFSGSVVLAGAVLLLAARLKINRKLWAVV
;
A
#
# COMPACT_ATOMS: atom_id res chain seq x y z
N MET A 1 21.69 -53.17 -69.99
CA MET A 1 20.68 -52.60 -70.78
C MET A 1 20.37 -51.21 -70.16
N SER A 2 21.16 -50.26 -70.49
CA SER A 2 21.07 -49.28 -71.60
C SER A 2 19.72 -48.60 -71.71
N ASN A 3 19.67 -47.35 -71.29
CA ASN A 3 19.34 -46.28 -72.22
C ASN A 3 19.57 -44.92 -71.57
N SER A 4 20.52 -44.20 -72.08
CA SER A 4 20.79 -42.80 -72.02
C SER A 4 19.80 -42.06 -72.90
N ILE A 5 19.26 -40.94 -72.44
CA ILE A 5 18.65 -39.90 -73.31
C ILE A 5 19.26 -38.57 -72.92
N ASP A 6 20.07 -38.05 -73.84
CA ASP A 6 20.52 -36.66 -73.93
C ASP A 6 19.37 -35.71 -74.25
N ILE A 7 19.27 -34.61 -73.52
CA ILE A 7 18.48 -33.44 -73.96
C ILE A 7 19.28 -32.14 -73.76
N GLU A 8 19.52 -31.61 -74.85
CA GLU A 8 19.96 -30.33 -75.37
C GLU A 8 20.04 -29.13 -74.44
N LYS A 9 21.19 -28.46 -74.48
CA LYS A 9 21.43 -27.10 -73.96
C LYS A 9 20.66 -26.08 -74.80
N SER A 10 19.70 -25.41 -74.12
CA SER A 10 19.15 -24.15 -74.63
C SER A 10 19.74 -22.99 -73.84
N THR A 11 20.56 -22.18 -74.52
CA THR A 11 21.16 -20.95 -74.04
C THR A 11 20.10 -19.83 -74.07
N ILE A 12 19.66 -19.36 -72.88
CA ILE A 12 18.89 -18.14 -72.74
C ILE A 12 19.73 -17.10 -72.03
N ALA A 13 19.86 -15.92 -72.65
CA ALA A 13 20.62 -14.77 -72.20
C ALA A 13 20.07 -14.20 -70.87
N PRO A 14 20.90 -13.56 -70.01
CA PRO A 14 20.46 -13.00 -68.75
C PRO A 14 19.70 -11.68 -68.99
N SER A 15 18.45 -11.64 -68.57
CA SER A 15 17.68 -10.39 -68.38
C SER A 15 18.24 -9.65 -67.19
N THR A 16 18.65 -8.42 -67.39
CA THR A 16 19.01 -7.45 -66.37
C THR A 16 17.79 -7.11 -65.55
N ASP A 17 17.60 -7.74 -64.39
CA ASP A 17 16.62 -7.32 -63.39
C ASP A 17 17.28 -6.38 -62.39
N THR A 18 16.72 -5.21 -62.31
CA THR A 18 17.05 -4.12 -61.43
C THR A 18 17.02 -4.58 -59.95
N SER A 19 18.18 -4.48 -59.32
CA SER A 19 18.36 -4.70 -57.91
C SER A 19 17.52 -3.75 -57.07
N GLY A 20 16.37 -4.24 -56.58
CA GLY A 20 15.71 -3.66 -55.42
C GLY A 20 16.59 -3.89 -54.22
N ALA A 21 17.38 -2.90 -53.82
CA ALA A 21 18.13 -2.91 -52.58
C ALA A 21 17.12 -2.98 -51.42
N SER A 22 16.93 -4.18 -50.88
CA SER A 22 16.27 -4.39 -49.61
C SER A 22 17.16 -3.75 -48.54
N THR A 23 16.79 -2.53 -48.12
CA THR A 23 17.36 -1.86 -46.96
C THR A 23 17.28 -2.85 -45.78
N PRO A 24 18.39 -3.22 -45.14
CA PRO A 24 18.33 -4.06 -43.94
C PRO A 24 17.45 -3.34 -42.93
N LEU A 25 16.38 -3.98 -42.49
CA LEU A 25 15.64 -3.57 -41.29
C LEU A 25 16.64 -3.51 -40.14
N THR A 26 17.21 -2.30 -39.92
CA THR A 26 18.02 -2.05 -38.73
C THR A 26 17.12 -2.23 -37.53
N THR A 27 17.22 -3.38 -36.87
CA THR A 27 16.66 -3.55 -35.53
C THR A 27 17.14 -2.41 -34.68
N PRO A 28 16.25 -1.62 -34.05
CA PRO A 28 16.68 -0.54 -33.18
C PRO A 28 17.66 -1.10 -32.14
N PRO A 29 18.76 -0.37 -31.84
CA PRO A 29 19.74 -0.83 -30.88
C PRO A 29 19.04 -1.19 -29.56
N PRO A 30 19.45 -2.25 -28.89
CA PRO A 30 18.88 -2.61 -27.58
C PRO A 30 18.97 -1.40 -26.65
N PRO A 31 17.92 -1.11 -25.87
CA PRO A 31 17.94 0.02 -24.96
C PRO A 31 19.18 -0.07 -24.05
N PRO A 32 19.84 1.05 -23.78
CA PRO A 32 21.07 1.06 -22.96
C PRO A 32 20.81 0.34 -21.64
N ALA A 33 21.73 -0.57 -21.28
CA ALA A 33 21.66 -1.30 -20.02
C ALA A 33 21.55 -0.27 -18.88
N LEU A 34 20.52 -0.39 -18.04
CA LEU A 34 20.35 0.48 -16.88
C LEU A 34 21.49 0.21 -15.91
N ASP A 35 22.21 1.26 -15.50
CA ASP A 35 23.20 1.13 -14.43
C ASP A 35 22.58 0.52 -13.18
N PRO A 36 23.30 -0.36 -12.48
CA PRO A 36 22.81 -0.95 -11.24
C PRO A 36 22.48 0.16 -10.22
N PRO A 37 21.51 -0.07 -9.31
CA PRO A 37 21.22 0.89 -8.25
C PRO A 37 22.45 1.19 -7.40
N PRO A 38 22.67 2.46 -6.99
CA PRO A 38 23.87 2.87 -6.27
C PRO A 38 23.96 2.30 -4.84
N GLU A 39 22.88 1.71 -4.29
CA GLU A 39 22.80 1.10 -2.94
C GLU A 39 23.08 2.07 -1.78
N GLY A 40 22.99 3.37 -2.03
CA GLY A 40 23.26 4.42 -1.05
C GLY A 40 23.60 5.76 -1.68
N GLY A 41 24.32 6.60 -0.93
CA GLY A 41 24.63 7.95 -1.32
C GLY A 41 23.63 8.98 -0.79
N ARG A 42 24.02 10.26 -0.83
CA ARG A 42 23.23 11.37 -0.25
C ARG A 42 21.83 11.46 -0.87
N GLU A 43 21.71 11.39 -2.19
CA GLU A 43 20.43 11.52 -2.90
C GLU A 43 19.49 10.36 -2.60
N ALA A 44 20.00 9.11 -2.52
CA ALA A 44 19.22 7.95 -2.18
C ALA A 44 18.61 8.05 -0.77
N TRP A 45 19.41 8.44 0.22
CA TRP A 45 18.93 8.59 1.60
C TRP A 45 18.06 9.83 1.80
N LEU A 46 18.31 10.93 1.09
CA LEU A 46 17.40 12.08 1.06
C LEU A 46 16.04 11.69 0.46
N THR A 47 16.03 10.86 -0.58
CA THR A 47 14.79 10.34 -1.16
C THR A 47 14.02 9.48 -0.16
N VAL A 48 14.70 8.65 0.64
CA VAL A 48 14.07 7.86 1.73
C VAL A 48 13.51 8.80 2.81
N PHE A 49 14.25 9.82 3.23
CA PHE A 49 13.79 10.80 4.21
C PHE A 49 12.58 11.60 3.72
N GLY A 50 12.61 12.07 2.47
CA GLY A 50 11.46 12.75 1.86
C GLY A 50 10.23 11.86 1.76
N GLY A 51 10.44 10.57 1.44
CA GLY A 51 9.38 9.57 1.46
C GLY A 51 8.79 9.34 2.85
N PHE A 52 9.64 9.30 3.89
CA PHE A 52 9.22 9.21 5.29
C PHE A 52 8.33 10.39 5.68
N CYS A 53 8.74 11.63 5.37
CA CYS A 53 7.94 12.83 5.66
C CYS A 53 6.57 12.79 4.97
N ALA A 54 6.55 12.42 3.69
CA ALA A 54 5.32 12.31 2.93
C ALA A 54 4.38 11.21 3.47
N ALA A 55 4.92 10.04 3.81
CA ALA A 55 4.15 8.94 4.39
C ALA A 55 3.64 9.27 5.81
N PHE A 56 4.43 9.98 6.61
CA PHE A 56 4.05 10.44 7.95
C PHE A 56 2.78 11.29 7.91
N VAL A 57 2.70 12.23 6.97
CA VAL A 57 1.55 13.12 6.83
C VAL A 57 0.38 12.38 6.21
N GLN A 58 0.59 11.84 5.01
CA GLN A 58 -0.49 11.35 4.17
C GLN A 58 -1.20 10.15 4.81
N PHE A 59 -0.45 9.10 5.14
CA PHE A 59 -1.03 7.89 5.71
C PHE A 59 -1.32 8.05 7.20
N GLY A 60 -0.56 8.91 7.89
CA GLY A 60 -0.80 9.24 9.30
C GLY A 60 -2.16 9.90 9.51
N LEU A 61 -2.51 10.90 8.70
CA LEU A 61 -3.83 11.55 8.73
C LEU A 61 -4.95 10.62 8.24
N ALA A 62 -4.68 9.74 7.27
CA ALA A 62 -5.64 8.73 6.86
C ALA A 62 -6.00 7.78 8.02
N ASN A 63 -5.02 7.35 8.81
CA ASN A 63 -5.24 6.50 9.99
C ASN A 63 -5.94 7.23 11.15
N ALA A 64 -5.95 8.57 11.15
CA ALA A 64 -6.64 9.38 12.15
C ALA A 64 -8.15 9.53 11.89
N PHE A 65 -8.71 8.86 10.86
CA PHE A 65 -10.12 8.98 10.50
C PHE A 65 -11.07 8.70 11.67
N GLY A 66 -10.73 7.79 12.58
CA GLY A 66 -11.53 7.51 13.78
C GLY A 66 -11.76 8.73 14.67
N VAL A 67 -10.81 9.67 14.75
CA VAL A 67 -10.96 10.93 15.48
C VAL A 67 -11.98 11.84 14.80
N PHE A 68 -11.90 11.93 13.46
CA PHE A 68 -12.85 12.68 12.66
C PHE A 68 -14.26 12.11 12.77
N GLN A 69 -14.39 10.78 12.64
CA GLN A 69 -15.69 10.11 12.77
C GLN A 69 -16.33 10.38 14.12
N GLY A 70 -15.60 10.21 15.23
CA GLY A 70 -16.13 10.49 16.56
C GLY A 70 -16.58 11.94 16.74
N TYR A 71 -15.87 12.90 16.12
CA TYR A 71 -16.28 14.30 16.13
C TYR A 71 -17.54 14.55 15.30
N TYR A 72 -17.64 13.93 14.10
CA TYR A 72 -18.82 14.09 13.23
C TYR A 72 -20.09 13.53 13.86
N GLU A 73 -20.00 12.37 14.53
CA GLU A 73 -21.14 11.71 15.20
C GLU A 73 -21.74 12.58 16.32
N THR A 74 -20.93 13.40 16.97
CA THR A 74 -21.38 14.27 18.07
C THR A 74 -21.68 15.70 17.67
N HIS A 75 -21.28 16.14 16.46
CA HIS A 75 -21.41 17.54 16.00
C HIS A 75 -22.17 17.64 14.67
N GLN A 76 -21.45 17.87 13.55
CA GLN A 76 -22.07 18.26 12.27
C GLN A 76 -22.98 17.18 11.65
N LEU A 77 -22.66 15.90 11.89
CA LEU A 77 -23.37 14.79 11.30
C LEU A 77 -24.14 13.94 12.31
N SER A 78 -24.49 14.52 13.47
CA SER A 78 -25.20 13.82 14.56
C SER A 78 -26.57 13.26 14.16
N ALA A 79 -27.16 13.73 13.06
CA ALA A 79 -28.41 13.20 12.50
C ALA A 79 -28.22 11.93 11.65
N TYR A 80 -26.97 11.55 11.33
CA TYR A 80 -26.67 10.39 10.51
C TYR A 80 -26.20 9.22 11.37
N SER A 81 -26.45 7.99 10.89
CA SER A 81 -25.93 6.80 11.58
C SER A 81 -24.41 6.72 11.51
N PRO A 82 -23.74 6.13 12.51
CA PRO A 82 -22.29 5.88 12.47
C PRO A 82 -21.84 5.12 11.21
N SER A 83 -22.67 4.18 10.74
CA SER A 83 -22.42 3.44 9.50
C SER A 83 -22.41 4.37 8.26
N THR A 84 -23.33 5.34 8.20
CA THR A 84 -23.35 6.33 7.10
C THR A 84 -22.10 7.20 7.13
N ILE A 85 -21.69 7.65 8.31
CA ILE A 85 -20.50 8.50 8.47
C ILE A 85 -19.22 7.74 8.11
N SER A 86 -19.13 6.47 8.45
CA SER A 86 -17.94 5.62 8.17
C SER A 86 -17.67 5.47 6.67
N TRP A 87 -18.67 5.65 5.78
CA TRP A 87 -18.45 5.63 4.34
C TRP A 87 -17.47 6.71 3.86
N ILE A 88 -17.37 7.84 4.56
CA ILE A 88 -16.40 8.91 4.22
C ILE A 88 -14.98 8.34 4.30
N GLY A 89 -14.64 7.65 5.38
CA GLY A 89 -13.33 7.02 5.56
C GLY A 89 -13.12 5.81 4.66
N ALA A 90 -14.18 5.03 4.41
CA ALA A 90 -14.11 3.87 3.51
C ALA A 90 -13.81 4.29 2.07
N VAL A 91 -14.47 5.33 1.55
CA VAL A 91 -14.21 5.89 0.22
C VAL A 91 -12.80 6.50 0.15
N GLN A 92 -12.39 7.25 1.17
CA GLN A 92 -11.03 7.79 1.28
C GLN A 92 -9.98 6.68 1.16
N GLN A 93 -10.11 5.61 1.92
CA GLN A 93 -9.17 4.49 1.94
C GLN A 93 -9.21 3.69 0.63
N PHE A 94 -10.40 3.47 0.09
CA PHE A 94 -10.58 2.80 -1.20
C PHE A 94 -9.87 3.55 -2.33
N LEU A 95 -10.11 4.87 -2.45
CA LEU A 95 -9.50 5.69 -3.50
C LEU A 95 -7.97 5.78 -3.35
N LEU A 96 -7.47 5.85 -2.11
CA LEU A 96 -6.04 5.82 -1.82
C LEU A 96 -5.38 4.60 -2.45
N PHE A 97 -5.93 3.42 -2.25
CA PHE A 97 -5.34 2.18 -2.78
C PHE A 97 -5.71 1.92 -4.24
N PHE A 98 -6.98 2.07 -4.60
CA PHE A 98 -7.47 1.83 -5.95
C PHE A 98 -6.83 2.78 -6.98
N GLY A 99 -6.56 4.02 -6.57
CA GLY A 99 -5.85 4.99 -7.40
C GLY A 99 -4.48 4.49 -7.90
N GLY A 100 -3.89 3.48 -7.26
CA GLY A 100 -2.65 2.83 -7.67
C GLY A 100 -2.65 2.32 -9.09
N ILE A 101 -3.81 1.86 -9.59
CA ILE A 101 -3.94 1.36 -10.96
C ILE A 101 -3.59 2.43 -12.01
N PHE A 102 -3.85 3.69 -11.70
CA PHE A 102 -3.54 4.84 -12.55
C PHE A 102 -2.18 5.44 -12.18
N THR A 103 -1.99 5.74 -10.89
CA THR A 103 -0.81 6.48 -10.40
C THR A 103 0.48 5.69 -10.56
N GLY A 104 0.45 4.35 -10.48
CA GLY A 104 1.62 3.51 -10.70
C GLY A 104 2.18 3.66 -12.11
N ARG A 105 1.32 3.64 -13.12
CA ARG A 105 1.73 3.85 -14.53
C ARG A 105 2.16 5.27 -14.82
N LEU A 106 1.43 6.25 -14.29
CA LEU A 106 1.80 7.66 -14.42
C LEU A 106 3.17 7.93 -13.78
N PHE A 107 3.46 7.25 -12.65
CA PHE A 107 4.77 7.32 -12.00
C PHE A 107 5.89 6.76 -12.91
N ASP A 108 5.69 5.59 -13.52
CA ASP A 108 6.67 4.97 -14.41
C ASP A 108 6.91 5.83 -15.67
N ALA A 109 5.88 6.55 -16.16
CA ALA A 109 5.96 7.41 -17.33
C ALA A 109 6.52 8.82 -17.04
N TYR A 110 6.05 9.47 -15.99
CA TYR A 110 6.31 10.90 -15.74
C TYR A 110 7.22 11.16 -14.54
N GLY A 111 7.50 10.13 -13.73
CA GLY A 111 8.31 10.23 -12.52
C GLY A 111 7.52 10.75 -11.31
N ALA A 112 8.20 10.81 -10.16
CA ALA A 112 7.55 11.10 -8.88
C ALA A 112 6.94 12.51 -8.79
N HIS A 113 7.66 13.54 -9.22
CA HIS A 113 7.24 14.94 -9.06
C HIS A 113 5.94 15.26 -9.82
N ALA A 114 5.71 14.64 -10.98
CA ALA A 114 4.49 14.84 -11.76
C ALA A 114 3.22 14.42 -11.00
N LEU A 115 3.35 13.52 -10.02
CA LEU A 115 2.26 13.06 -9.18
C LEU A 115 2.28 13.71 -7.79
N LEU A 116 3.47 13.90 -7.22
CA LEU A 116 3.60 14.48 -5.87
C LEU A 116 3.10 15.91 -5.80
N VAL A 117 3.37 16.75 -6.84
CA VAL A 117 2.94 18.16 -6.83
C VAL A 117 1.41 18.27 -6.83
N PRO A 118 0.66 17.73 -7.82
CA PRO A 118 -0.80 17.80 -7.79
C PRO A 118 -1.39 17.01 -6.62
N GLY A 119 -0.80 15.87 -6.24
CA GLY A 119 -1.24 15.08 -5.10
C GLY A 119 -1.16 15.84 -3.77
N SER A 120 -0.03 16.52 -3.52
CA SER A 120 0.15 17.36 -2.33
C SER A 120 -0.82 18.53 -2.31
N PHE A 121 -1.06 19.16 -3.45
CA PHE A 121 -2.03 20.24 -3.58
C PHE A 121 -3.45 19.75 -3.24
N LEU A 122 -3.91 18.66 -3.86
CA LEU A 122 -5.23 18.08 -3.60
C LEU A 122 -5.37 17.62 -2.14
N PHE A 123 -4.33 17.05 -1.56
CA PHE A 123 -4.30 16.60 -0.18
C PHE A 123 -4.48 17.76 0.80
N VAL A 124 -3.70 18.83 0.65
CA VAL A 124 -3.82 20.02 1.50
C VAL A 124 -5.15 20.73 1.28
N LEU A 125 -5.57 20.87 0.01
CA LEU A 125 -6.86 21.43 -0.35
C LEU A 125 -8.01 20.66 0.31
N SER A 126 -7.93 19.34 0.38
CA SER A 126 -8.95 18.51 1.03
C SER A 126 -9.11 18.85 2.51
N LEU A 127 -8.01 19.05 3.24
CA LEU A 127 -8.06 19.43 4.66
C LEU A 127 -8.65 20.83 4.84
N MET A 128 -8.28 21.78 3.97
CA MET A 128 -8.84 23.13 3.98
C MET A 128 -10.35 23.11 3.70
N MET A 129 -10.78 22.36 2.69
CA MET A 129 -12.21 22.23 2.36
C MET A 129 -12.97 21.50 3.46
N THR A 130 -12.42 20.43 4.04
CA THR A 130 -13.06 19.71 5.15
C THR A 130 -13.28 20.62 6.36
N SER A 131 -12.40 21.62 6.59
CA SER A 131 -12.54 22.60 7.67
C SER A 131 -13.77 23.51 7.52
N LEU A 132 -14.36 23.56 6.34
CA LEU A 132 -15.54 24.40 5.99
C LEU A 132 -16.82 23.55 5.84
N CYS A 133 -16.72 22.24 5.93
CA CYS A 133 -17.86 21.34 5.69
C CYS A 133 -18.86 21.38 6.85
N THR A 134 -20.15 21.37 6.49
CA THR A 134 -21.28 21.31 7.43
C THR A 134 -22.27 20.20 7.12
N HIS A 135 -22.30 19.72 5.87
CA HIS A 135 -23.22 18.69 5.40
C HIS A 135 -22.48 17.43 4.97
N TYR A 136 -23.11 16.26 5.08
CA TYR A 136 -22.55 14.96 4.73
C TYR A 136 -21.89 14.92 3.34
N VAL A 137 -22.61 15.46 2.32
CA VAL A 137 -22.08 15.47 0.93
C VAL A 137 -20.78 16.26 0.83
N HIS A 138 -20.64 17.38 1.55
CA HIS A 138 -19.41 18.18 1.55
C HIS A 138 -18.24 17.39 2.17
N PHE A 139 -18.46 16.68 3.28
CA PHE A 139 -17.45 15.81 3.89
C PHE A 139 -17.08 14.64 2.95
N MET A 140 -18.07 14.03 2.29
CA MET A 140 -17.81 12.96 1.32
C MET A 140 -16.94 13.45 0.16
N LEU A 141 -17.23 14.63 -0.39
CA LEU A 141 -16.46 15.20 -1.50
C LEU A 141 -15.07 15.65 -1.06
N ALA A 142 -14.97 16.37 0.06
CA ALA A 142 -13.71 16.94 0.54
C ALA A 142 -12.80 15.86 1.16
N GLN A 143 -13.30 15.11 2.13
CA GLN A 143 -12.49 14.12 2.86
C GLN A 143 -12.55 12.72 2.22
N GLY A 144 -13.71 12.27 1.75
CA GLY A 144 -13.80 10.98 1.09
C GLY A 144 -13.05 10.96 -0.25
N ILE A 145 -13.45 11.83 -1.17
CA ILE A 145 -12.97 11.80 -2.56
C ILE A 145 -11.67 12.58 -2.72
N LEU A 146 -11.66 13.86 -2.39
CA LEU A 146 -10.50 14.73 -2.68
C LEU A 146 -9.26 14.30 -1.89
N PHE A 147 -9.41 13.98 -0.60
CA PHE A 147 -8.34 13.44 0.23
C PHE A 147 -7.86 12.08 -0.31
N GLY A 148 -8.78 11.17 -0.67
CA GLY A 148 -8.45 9.87 -1.22
C GLY A 148 -7.63 9.95 -2.51
N LEU A 149 -8.03 10.80 -3.46
CA LEU A 149 -7.31 11.03 -4.71
C LEU A 149 -5.95 11.70 -4.48
N GLY A 150 -5.89 12.75 -3.66
CA GLY A 150 -4.63 13.40 -3.28
C GLY A 150 -3.68 12.41 -2.63
N SER A 151 -4.19 11.58 -1.73
CA SER A 151 -3.43 10.52 -1.07
C SER A 151 -2.89 9.48 -2.05
N ALA A 152 -3.67 9.05 -3.03
CA ALA A 152 -3.23 8.08 -4.05
C ALA A 152 -2.06 8.64 -4.88
N LEU A 153 -2.12 9.91 -5.27
CA LEU A 153 -1.06 10.57 -6.03
C LEU A 153 0.24 10.74 -5.23
N VAL A 154 0.16 10.84 -3.90
CA VAL A 154 1.35 10.93 -3.03
C VAL A 154 1.88 9.54 -2.68
N PHE A 155 1.01 8.62 -2.25
CA PHE A 155 1.41 7.33 -1.67
C PHE A 155 2.18 6.44 -2.63
N HIS A 156 1.65 6.20 -3.85
CA HIS A 156 2.24 5.22 -4.76
C HIS A 156 3.65 5.59 -5.24
N PRO A 157 3.94 6.84 -5.65
CA PRO A 157 5.30 7.24 -5.95
C PRO A 157 6.24 7.10 -4.75
N VAL A 158 5.78 7.49 -3.56
CA VAL A 158 6.58 7.47 -2.33
C VAL A 158 7.05 6.08 -1.96
N VAL A 159 6.20 5.06 -2.11
CA VAL A 159 6.57 3.66 -1.81
C VAL A 159 7.33 2.96 -2.94
N ALA A 160 7.22 3.45 -4.18
CA ALA A 160 7.89 2.87 -5.35
C ALA A 160 9.31 3.41 -5.57
N VAL A 161 9.55 4.71 -5.32
CA VAL A 161 10.84 5.38 -5.58
C VAL A 161 12.04 4.71 -4.90
N PRO A 162 11.99 4.23 -3.63
CA PRO A 162 13.14 3.58 -3.00
C PRO A 162 13.67 2.39 -3.81
N SER A 163 12.79 1.69 -4.53
CA SER A 163 13.17 0.54 -5.36
C SER A 163 14.03 0.91 -6.57
N GLN A 164 14.12 2.19 -6.95
CA GLN A 164 15.00 2.68 -8.01
C GLN A 164 16.43 2.95 -7.52
N TRP A 165 16.61 3.19 -6.22
CA TRP A 165 17.90 3.54 -5.59
C TRP A 165 18.55 2.35 -4.90
N PHE A 166 17.75 1.36 -4.44
CA PHE A 166 18.20 0.22 -3.66
C PHE A 166 17.71 -1.09 -4.27
N LEU A 167 18.62 -2.03 -4.45
CA LEU A 167 18.33 -3.41 -4.85
C LEU A 167 18.58 -4.37 -3.67
N LYS A 168 19.79 -4.32 -3.09
CA LYS A 168 20.19 -5.15 -1.96
C LYS A 168 19.52 -4.71 -0.66
N ARG A 169 19.39 -3.39 -0.43
CA ARG A 169 18.78 -2.78 0.77
C ARG A 169 17.36 -2.26 0.52
N ARG A 170 16.65 -2.84 -0.45
CA ARG A 170 15.33 -2.38 -0.87
C ARG A 170 14.29 -2.44 0.25
N ALA A 171 14.25 -3.57 0.99
CA ALA A 171 13.32 -3.70 2.11
C ALA A 171 13.63 -2.69 3.21
N LEU A 172 14.89 -2.48 3.57
CA LEU A 172 15.29 -1.48 4.56
C LEU A 172 14.86 -0.06 4.14
N ALA A 173 15.18 0.36 2.92
CA ALA A 173 14.85 1.69 2.44
C ALA A 173 13.33 1.93 2.40
N THR A 174 12.56 0.98 1.88
CA THR A 174 11.10 1.06 1.85
C THR A 174 10.51 1.01 3.26
N SER A 175 11.08 0.21 4.15
CA SER A 175 10.64 0.12 5.54
C SER A 175 10.78 1.42 6.31
N ILE A 176 11.86 2.17 6.11
CA ILE A 176 12.04 3.49 6.70
C ILE A 176 10.97 4.46 6.17
N VAL A 177 10.73 4.48 4.87
CA VAL A 177 9.66 5.30 4.27
C VAL A 177 8.30 4.97 4.90
N VAL A 178 7.96 3.69 4.93
CA VAL A 178 6.66 3.24 5.43
C VAL A 178 6.55 3.39 6.95
N ALA A 179 7.66 3.38 7.72
CA ALA A 179 7.66 3.67 9.15
C ALA A 179 7.13 5.09 9.47
N GLY A 180 7.33 6.04 8.55
CA GLY A 180 6.71 7.36 8.64
C GLY A 180 5.20 7.28 8.82
N SER A 181 4.53 6.41 8.06
CA SER A 181 3.07 6.24 8.18
C SER A 181 2.62 5.61 9.51
N GLY A 182 3.43 4.76 10.12
CA GLY A 182 3.16 4.20 11.44
C GLY A 182 3.32 5.24 12.56
N LEU A 183 4.41 6.00 12.52
CA LEU A 183 4.64 7.10 13.45
C LEU A 183 3.53 8.16 13.31
N GLY A 184 3.16 8.51 12.08
CA GLY A 184 2.04 9.41 11.80
C GLY A 184 0.72 8.86 12.34
N GLY A 185 0.43 7.57 12.14
CA GLY A 185 -0.78 6.91 12.66
C GLY A 185 -0.84 6.86 14.19
N THR A 186 0.28 7.02 14.88
CA THR A 186 0.35 7.16 16.34
C THR A 186 0.16 8.62 16.77
N LEU A 187 0.86 9.56 16.13
CA LEU A 187 0.93 10.95 16.59
C LEU A 187 -0.25 11.80 16.12
N TRP A 188 -0.73 11.62 14.87
CA TRP A 188 -1.82 12.44 14.34
C TRP A 188 -3.14 12.31 15.09
N PRO A 189 -3.62 11.11 15.49
CA PRO A 189 -4.84 11.01 16.30
C PRO A 189 -4.74 11.79 17.61
N ILE A 190 -3.58 11.72 18.29
CA ILE A 190 -3.33 12.41 19.55
C ILE A 190 -3.28 13.93 19.33
N ALA A 191 -2.54 14.37 18.30
CA ALA A 191 -2.41 15.79 17.97
C ALA A 191 -3.75 16.40 17.56
N LEU A 192 -4.50 15.70 16.66
CA LEU A 192 -5.81 16.16 16.21
C LEU A 192 -6.81 16.29 17.34
N LYS A 193 -6.89 15.29 18.25
CA LYS A 193 -7.78 15.36 19.39
C LYS A 193 -7.48 16.59 20.24
N ARG A 194 -6.21 16.85 20.58
CA ARG A 194 -5.81 18.04 21.34
C ARG A 194 -6.10 19.34 20.61
N LEU A 195 -5.76 19.42 19.32
CA LEU A 195 -6.02 20.60 18.51
C LEU A 195 -7.52 20.91 18.41
N ILE A 196 -8.36 19.87 18.26
CA ILE A 196 -9.83 20.04 18.21
C ILE A 196 -10.33 20.60 19.55
N ASP A 197 -9.83 20.07 20.67
CA ASP A 197 -10.23 20.49 22.01
C ASP A 197 -9.76 21.93 22.34
N GLU A 198 -8.57 22.34 21.86
CA GLU A 198 -7.98 23.67 22.19
C GLU A 198 -8.36 24.79 21.25
N ILE A 199 -8.37 24.53 19.92
CA ILE A 199 -8.59 25.59 18.90
C ILE A 199 -9.80 25.32 18.01
N GLY A 200 -10.57 24.28 18.29
CA GLY A 200 -11.75 23.89 17.54
C GLY A 200 -11.44 23.18 16.23
N PHE A 201 -12.44 22.48 15.70
CA PHE A 201 -12.33 21.58 14.54
C PHE A 201 -11.75 22.27 13.29
N ALA A 202 -12.29 23.44 12.93
CA ALA A 202 -11.89 24.11 11.69
C ALA A 202 -10.40 24.52 11.71
N TRP A 203 -9.94 25.08 12.81
CA TRP A 203 -8.53 25.48 12.94
C TRP A 203 -7.60 24.29 13.15
N ALA A 204 -8.04 23.22 13.82
CA ALA A 204 -7.29 21.98 13.93
C ALA A 204 -6.96 21.39 12.53
N LEU A 205 -7.93 21.37 11.61
CA LEU A 205 -7.74 20.92 10.24
C LEU A 205 -6.83 21.85 9.44
N ARG A 206 -6.99 23.16 9.55
CA ARG A 206 -6.13 24.13 8.86
C ARG A 206 -4.68 24.04 9.35
N THR A 207 -4.47 23.95 10.66
CA THR A 207 -3.14 23.74 11.24
C THR A 207 -2.51 22.45 10.75
N SER A 208 -3.27 21.34 10.74
CA SER A 208 -2.82 20.07 10.16
C SER A 208 -2.49 20.20 8.68
N GLY A 209 -3.27 20.98 7.92
CA GLY A 209 -3.02 21.28 6.52
C GLY A 209 -1.73 22.07 6.30
N PHE A 210 -1.42 23.05 7.14
CA PHE A 210 -0.14 23.80 7.05
C PHE A 210 1.07 22.92 7.42
N ILE A 211 0.96 22.08 8.44
CA ILE A 211 2.01 21.11 8.79
C ILE A 211 2.20 20.12 7.63
N ALA A 212 1.09 19.64 7.06
CA ALA A 212 1.11 18.75 5.90
C ALA A 212 1.81 19.41 4.69
N LEU A 213 1.48 20.66 4.39
CA LEU A 213 2.10 21.42 3.31
C LEU A 213 3.62 21.52 3.50
N ALA A 214 4.08 21.88 4.70
CA ALA A 214 5.50 21.99 5.01
C ALA A 214 6.26 20.66 4.83
N LEU A 215 5.71 19.58 5.39
CA LEU A 215 6.35 18.25 5.32
C LEU A 215 6.30 17.65 3.89
N LEU A 216 5.22 17.88 3.15
CA LEU A 216 5.12 17.48 1.74
C LEU A 216 6.07 18.30 0.86
N ALA A 217 6.27 19.60 1.14
CA ALA A 217 7.26 20.43 0.45
C ALA A 217 8.68 19.90 0.70
N VAL A 218 9.03 19.54 1.93
CA VAL A 218 10.29 18.85 2.26
C VAL A 218 10.40 17.53 1.50
N GLY A 219 9.32 16.74 1.49
CA GLY A 219 9.25 15.48 0.73
C GLY A 219 9.55 15.69 -0.76
N MET A 220 8.89 16.66 -1.39
CA MET A 220 9.11 17.01 -2.80
C MET A 220 10.54 17.50 -3.08
N ALA A 221 11.12 18.28 -2.18
CA ALA A 221 12.49 18.76 -2.32
C ALA A 221 13.54 17.63 -2.24
N CYS A 222 13.27 16.61 -1.43
CA CYS A 222 14.21 15.50 -1.18
C CYS A 222 14.04 14.32 -2.14
N ILE A 223 12.82 14.02 -2.60
CA ILE A 223 12.55 12.86 -3.45
C ILE A 223 13.13 13.11 -4.86
N ARG A 224 13.90 12.14 -5.36
CA ARG A 224 14.46 12.15 -6.71
C ARG A 224 14.13 10.84 -7.42
N THR A 225 13.63 10.94 -8.67
CA THR A 225 13.40 9.79 -9.55
C THR A 225 14.69 9.51 -10.31
N ARG A 226 15.19 8.27 -10.28
CA ARG A 226 16.45 7.89 -10.94
C ARG A 226 16.25 7.35 -12.35
N LEU A 227 15.21 6.54 -12.56
CA LEU A 227 14.98 5.91 -13.85
C LEU A 227 14.50 6.91 -14.90
N PRO A 228 14.98 6.80 -16.15
CA PRO A 228 14.54 7.66 -17.23
C PRO A 228 13.03 7.49 -17.48
N ARG A 229 12.39 8.58 -17.84
CA ARG A 229 10.96 8.59 -18.22
C ARG A 229 10.75 7.73 -19.47
N ARG A 230 9.64 7.01 -19.52
CA ARG A 230 9.25 6.21 -20.67
C ARG A 230 7.95 6.74 -21.28
N PRO A 231 7.72 6.49 -22.59
CA PRO A 231 6.42 6.78 -23.18
C PRO A 231 5.30 6.14 -22.36
N ALA A 232 4.26 6.90 -22.07
CA ALA A 232 3.11 6.41 -21.32
C ALA A 232 2.50 5.22 -22.08
N GLN A 233 2.59 4.04 -21.51
CA GLN A 233 1.87 2.88 -22.04
C GLN A 233 0.38 3.09 -21.78
N GLY A 234 -0.45 2.95 -22.85
CA GLY A 234 -1.90 3.03 -22.73
C GLY A 234 -2.44 2.06 -21.68
N PHE A 235 -3.69 2.26 -21.26
CA PHE A 235 -4.34 1.38 -20.28
C PHE A 235 -4.58 -0.05 -20.77
N THR A 236 -4.40 -0.31 -22.07
CA THR A 236 -4.39 -1.65 -22.64
C THR A 236 -3.27 -2.48 -22.02
N GLY A 237 -3.62 -3.67 -21.52
CA GLY A 237 -2.65 -4.57 -20.89
C GLY A 237 -2.32 -4.26 -19.42
N ILE A 238 -3.11 -3.40 -18.74
CA ILE A 238 -2.92 -3.12 -17.28
C ILE A 238 -3.01 -4.38 -16.44
N LEU A 239 -3.80 -5.36 -16.87
CA LEU A 239 -4.00 -6.64 -16.20
C LEU A 239 -3.04 -7.74 -16.69
N ASN A 240 -2.12 -7.44 -17.63
CA ASN A 240 -1.17 -8.45 -18.13
C ASN A 240 -0.33 -9.10 -17.04
N PRO A 241 0.14 -8.39 -15.99
CA PRO A 241 0.87 -9.04 -14.89
C PRO A 241 0.08 -10.16 -14.21
N LEU A 242 -1.26 -10.11 -14.23
CA LEU A 242 -2.11 -11.17 -13.66
C LEU A 242 -2.08 -12.47 -14.47
N LYS A 243 -1.53 -12.49 -15.68
CA LYS A 243 -1.28 -13.73 -16.43
C LYS A 243 -0.08 -14.49 -15.87
N GLU A 244 0.78 -13.82 -15.11
CA GLU A 244 1.93 -14.42 -14.43
C GLU A 244 1.46 -15.03 -13.10
N ALA A 245 1.38 -16.35 -13.03
CA ALA A 245 0.82 -17.05 -11.86
C ALA A 245 1.52 -16.72 -10.54
N HIS A 246 2.85 -16.47 -10.54
CA HIS A 246 3.58 -16.09 -9.33
C HIS A 246 3.19 -14.68 -8.85
N PHE A 247 2.98 -13.73 -9.77
CA PHE A 247 2.52 -12.38 -9.44
C PHE A 247 1.08 -12.39 -8.93
N THR A 248 0.18 -13.14 -9.59
CA THR A 248 -1.23 -13.24 -9.18
C THR A 248 -1.37 -13.86 -7.79
N LEU A 249 -0.62 -14.94 -7.51
CA LEU A 249 -0.61 -15.54 -6.18
C LEU A 249 -0.09 -14.57 -5.11
N LEU A 250 0.94 -13.77 -5.42
CA LEU A 250 1.43 -12.73 -4.53
C LEU A 250 0.36 -11.66 -4.28
N ALA A 251 -0.20 -11.08 -5.35
CA ALA A 251 -1.15 -9.97 -5.25
C ALA A 251 -2.45 -10.38 -4.51
N VAL A 252 -3.01 -11.54 -4.83
CA VAL A 252 -4.20 -12.08 -4.15
C VAL A 252 -3.87 -12.49 -2.72
N GLY A 253 -2.70 -13.10 -2.48
CA GLY A 253 -2.25 -13.47 -1.14
C GLY A 253 -2.10 -12.26 -0.22
N ILE A 254 -1.47 -11.16 -0.70
CA ILE A 254 -1.38 -9.88 0.02
C ILE A 254 -2.77 -9.30 0.28
N SER A 255 -3.67 -9.37 -0.70
CA SER A 255 -5.03 -8.82 -0.58
C SER A 255 -5.87 -9.57 0.47
N LEU A 256 -5.82 -10.91 0.48
CA LEU A 256 -6.46 -11.74 1.51
C LEU A 256 -5.83 -11.48 2.89
N ALA A 257 -4.50 -11.41 2.98
CA ALA A 257 -3.83 -11.07 4.23
C ALA A 257 -4.31 -9.71 4.77
N SER A 258 -4.40 -8.71 3.91
CA SER A 258 -4.86 -7.36 4.28
C SER A 258 -6.34 -7.34 4.69
N TRP A 259 -7.16 -8.19 4.10
CA TRP A 259 -8.60 -8.28 4.39
C TRP A 259 -8.86 -8.57 5.88
N GLY A 260 -8.13 -9.52 6.45
CA GLY A 260 -8.26 -9.84 7.88
C GLY A 260 -7.35 -9.00 8.80
N MET A 261 -6.14 -8.64 8.34
CA MET A 261 -5.15 -7.97 9.16
C MET A 261 -5.61 -6.60 9.68
N PHE A 262 -6.44 -5.88 8.94
CA PHE A 262 -6.92 -4.57 9.39
C PHE A 262 -8.00 -4.63 10.47
N MET A 263 -8.60 -5.78 10.76
CA MET A 263 -9.66 -5.90 11.76
C MET A 263 -9.26 -5.34 13.13
N PRO A 264 -8.12 -5.68 13.76
CA PRO A 264 -7.75 -5.09 15.04
C PRO A 264 -7.53 -3.57 14.97
N PHE A 265 -7.05 -3.03 13.85
CA PHE A 265 -6.86 -1.57 13.70
C PHE A 265 -8.19 -0.79 13.77
N PHE A 266 -9.29 -1.41 13.31
CA PHE A 266 -10.61 -0.78 13.36
C PHE A 266 -11.35 -1.04 14.68
N PHE A 267 -11.12 -2.20 15.30
CA PHE A 267 -11.98 -2.67 16.40
C PHE A 267 -11.29 -2.77 17.76
N VAL A 268 -9.97 -2.54 17.87
CA VAL A 268 -9.23 -2.63 19.14
C VAL A 268 -9.78 -1.66 20.19
N THR A 269 -10.16 -0.44 19.81
CA THR A 269 -10.70 0.57 20.73
C THR A 269 -12.07 0.13 21.26
N ILE A 270 -12.94 -0.38 20.40
CA ILE A 270 -14.26 -0.89 20.78
C ILE A 270 -14.11 -2.11 21.70
N HIS A 271 -13.19 -3.03 21.36
CA HIS A 271 -12.91 -4.21 22.19
C HIS A 271 -12.35 -3.81 23.57
N ALA A 272 -11.46 -2.80 23.63
CA ALA A 272 -10.97 -2.28 24.91
C ALA A 272 -12.11 -1.73 25.78
N SER A 273 -13.05 -0.98 25.20
CA SER A 273 -14.21 -0.46 25.92
C SER A 273 -15.14 -1.58 26.43
N GLU A 274 -15.39 -2.61 25.64
CA GLU A 274 -16.16 -3.80 26.03
C GLU A 274 -15.51 -4.59 27.18
N LEU A 275 -14.17 -4.58 27.25
CA LEU A 275 -13.40 -5.18 28.35
C LEU A 275 -13.36 -4.29 29.60
N GLY A 276 -14.05 -3.15 29.61
CA GLY A 276 -14.12 -2.23 30.77
C GLY A 276 -12.96 -1.25 30.87
N ALA A 277 -12.23 -0.99 29.79
CA ALA A 277 -11.22 0.04 29.77
C ALA A 277 -11.84 1.44 29.92
N SER A 278 -11.17 2.36 30.62
CA SER A 278 -11.55 3.78 30.61
C SER A 278 -11.47 4.34 29.18
N SER A 279 -12.26 5.36 28.86
CA SER A 279 -12.30 5.99 27.53
C SER A 279 -10.89 6.40 27.04
N ASN A 280 -10.04 6.91 27.94
CA ASN A 280 -8.67 7.25 27.62
C ASN A 280 -7.84 6.01 27.27
N LEU A 281 -7.95 4.93 28.05
CA LEU A 281 -7.18 3.70 27.82
C LEU A 281 -7.64 3.00 26.53
N ALA A 282 -8.94 3.00 26.26
CA ALA A 282 -9.50 2.51 25.01
C ALA A 282 -8.96 3.30 23.80
N PHE A 283 -8.91 4.62 23.88
CA PHE A 283 -8.32 5.46 22.83
C PHE A 283 -6.83 5.15 22.62
N TYR A 284 -6.04 5.02 23.71
CA TYR A 284 -4.61 4.71 23.60
C TYR A 284 -4.31 3.26 23.18
N SER A 285 -5.27 2.34 23.23
CA SER A 285 -5.06 0.96 22.74
C SER A 285 -4.69 0.93 21.24
N LEU A 286 -5.30 1.78 20.42
CA LEU A 286 -4.94 1.95 19.01
C LEU A 286 -3.53 2.58 18.86
N ALA A 287 -3.17 3.51 19.73
CA ALA A 287 -1.83 4.09 19.71
C ALA A 287 -0.74 3.05 20.03
N VAL A 288 -0.98 2.14 20.98
CA VAL A 288 -0.08 1.02 21.31
C VAL A 288 0.09 0.09 20.10
N LEU A 289 -1.01 -0.26 19.41
CA LEU A 289 -0.99 -1.08 18.21
C LEU A 289 -0.19 -0.40 17.07
N ASN A 290 -0.42 0.88 16.84
CA ASN A 290 0.31 1.66 15.82
C ASN A 290 1.79 1.86 16.18
N ALA A 291 2.15 2.03 17.46
CA ALA A 291 3.52 2.08 17.93
C ALA A 291 4.24 0.75 17.65
N GLY A 292 3.62 -0.38 18.00
CA GLY A 292 4.10 -1.71 17.64
C GLY A 292 4.31 -1.84 16.12
N SER A 293 3.33 -1.39 15.33
CA SER A 293 3.41 -1.41 13.87
C SER A 293 4.57 -0.56 13.32
N THR A 294 4.86 0.58 13.94
CA THR A 294 6.02 1.42 13.56
C THR A 294 7.34 0.67 13.78
N LEU A 295 7.49 0.01 14.93
CA LEU A 295 8.68 -0.81 15.21
C LEU A 295 8.80 -1.98 14.24
N GLY A 296 7.69 -2.66 13.94
CA GLY A 296 7.64 -3.75 12.97
C GLY A 296 8.03 -3.31 11.56
N ARG A 297 7.59 -2.11 11.15
CA ARG A 297 7.98 -1.52 9.86
C ARG A 297 9.49 -1.30 9.76
N LEU A 298 10.12 -0.78 10.80
CA LEU A 298 11.58 -0.63 10.84
C LEU A 298 12.29 -1.99 10.82
N PHE A 299 11.77 -2.97 11.57
CA PHE A 299 12.32 -4.33 11.62
C PHE A 299 12.22 -5.04 10.25
N ALA A 300 11.26 -4.70 9.41
CA ALA A 300 11.08 -5.30 8.09
C ALA A 300 12.32 -5.19 7.18
N GLY A 301 13.24 -4.25 7.44
CA GLY A 301 14.53 -4.16 6.75
C GLY A 301 15.41 -5.41 6.88
N VAL A 302 15.19 -6.22 7.92
CA VAL A 302 15.89 -7.49 8.12
C VAL A 302 15.57 -8.51 7.01
N ALA A 303 14.43 -8.35 6.33
CA ALA A 303 14.02 -9.19 5.22
C ALA A 303 15.00 -9.17 4.02
N ASP A 304 15.82 -8.13 3.88
CA ASP A 304 16.88 -8.12 2.86
C ASP A 304 17.93 -9.22 3.09
N LYS A 305 18.07 -9.75 4.32
CA LYS A 305 18.98 -10.85 4.66
C LYS A 305 18.30 -12.23 4.60
N PHE A 306 17.04 -12.32 5.05
CA PHE A 306 16.31 -13.60 5.14
C PHE A 306 15.46 -13.92 3.91
N GLY A 307 15.35 -12.99 2.98
CA GLY A 307 14.44 -13.06 1.83
C GLY A 307 13.12 -12.37 2.10
N ARG A 308 12.70 -11.51 1.17
CA ARG A 308 11.49 -10.67 1.30
C ARG A 308 10.22 -11.50 1.26
N LEU A 309 10.18 -12.49 0.36
CA LEU A 309 9.04 -13.40 0.25
C LEU A 309 8.95 -14.38 1.42
N ASN A 310 10.09 -14.84 1.95
CA ASN A 310 10.11 -15.66 3.16
C ASN A 310 9.56 -14.86 4.35
N SER A 311 10.01 -13.60 4.50
CA SER A 311 9.65 -12.73 5.63
C SER A 311 8.18 -12.32 5.58
N ILE A 312 7.64 -11.95 4.39
CA ILE A 312 6.22 -11.59 4.28
C ILE A 312 5.32 -12.80 4.51
N THR A 313 5.71 -13.98 4.03
CA THR A 313 4.96 -15.23 4.25
C THR A 313 4.94 -15.60 5.73
N LEU A 314 6.11 -15.57 6.40
CA LEU A 314 6.21 -15.85 7.83
C LEU A 314 5.41 -14.84 8.66
N GLY A 315 5.56 -13.54 8.39
CA GLY A 315 4.81 -12.49 9.07
C GLY A 315 3.30 -12.67 8.91
N THR A 316 2.83 -12.97 7.68
CA THR A 316 1.40 -13.22 7.43
C THR A 316 0.90 -14.45 8.19
N THR A 317 1.67 -15.53 8.24
CA THR A 317 1.34 -16.72 9.01
C THR A 317 1.23 -16.40 10.51
N LEU A 318 2.21 -15.69 11.07
CA LEU A 318 2.19 -15.27 12.47
C LEU A 318 0.99 -14.36 12.78
N THR A 319 0.65 -13.44 11.89
CA THR A 319 -0.53 -12.57 12.03
C THR A 319 -1.82 -13.36 12.11
N GLY A 320 -2.00 -14.35 11.24
CA GLY A 320 -3.17 -15.24 11.28
C GLY A 320 -3.23 -16.08 12.56
N ILE A 321 -2.09 -16.60 13.01
CA ILE A 321 -2.00 -17.32 14.29
C ILE A 321 -2.35 -16.40 15.47
N LEU A 322 -1.84 -15.19 15.51
CA LEU A 322 -2.15 -14.21 16.57
C LEU A 322 -3.64 -13.92 16.64
N LEU A 323 -4.32 -13.81 15.49
CA LEU A 323 -5.77 -13.60 15.46
C LEU A 323 -6.56 -14.81 15.96
N LEU A 324 -6.18 -16.02 15.60
CA LEU A 324 -6.91 -17.22 16.00
C LEU A 324 -6.59 -17.65 17.45
N VAL A 325 -5.34 -17.56 17.84
CA VAL A 325 -4.88 -18.11 19.14
C VAL A 325 -4.95 -17.09 20.27
N PHE A 326 -4.67 -15.82 19.99
CA PHE A 326 -4.62 -14.79 21.05
C PHE A 326 -5.84 -13.87 21.06
N TRP A 327 -6.35 -13.41 19.90
CA TRP A 327 -7.52 -12.53 19.89
C TRP A 327 -8.80 -13.22 20.35
N ILE A 328 -9.04 -14.48 19.94
CA ILE A 328 -10.27 -15.20 20.25
C ILE A 328 -10.49 -15.42 21.77
N PRO A 329 -9.49 -15.87 22.56
CA PRO A 329 -9.65 -16.05 24.02
C PRO A 329 -9.51 -14.78 24.82
N LEU A 330 -9.23 -13.62 24.20
CA LEU A 330 -8.91 -12.36 24.87
C LEU A 330 -10.04 -11.93 25.81
N ASN A 331 -9.69 -11.63 27.08
CA ASN A 331 -10.67 -11.36 28.14
C ASN A 331 -10.23 -10.27 29.14
N SER A 332 -9.13 -9.59 28.90
CA SER A 332 -8.64 -8.53 29.78
C SER A 332 -7.93 -7.42 29.01
N VAL A 333 -8.00 -6.19 29.54
CA VAL A 333 -7.39 -5.00 28.94
C VAL A 333 -5.86 -5.13 28.85
N PRO A 334 -5.13 -5.59 29.87
CA PRO A 334 -3.68 -5.78 29.74
C PRO A 334 -3.29 -6.77 28.65
N ALA A 335 -4.03 -7.87 28.50
CA ALA A 335 -3.80 -8.84 27.43
C ALA A 335 -4.09 -8.24 26.04
N LEU A 336 -5.12 -7.38 25.92
CA LEU A 336 -5.42 -6.65 24.68
C LEU A 336 -4.30 -5.69 24.30
N LEU A 337 -3.74 -4.96 25.26
CA LEU A 337 -2.61 -4.05 24.99
C LEU A 337 -1.35 -4.82 24.58
N ALA A 338 -1.04 -5.92 25.25
CA ALA A 338 0.08 -6.80 24.90
C ALA A 338 -0.11 -7.41 23.50
N PHE A 339 -1.32 -7.90 23.20
CA PHE A 339 -1.70 -8.35 21.87
C PHE A 339 -1.52 -7.23 20.84
N GLY A 340 -2.04 -6.02 21.12
CA GLY A 340 -1.96 -4.88 20.24
C GLY A 340 -0.51 -4.53 19.87
N ALA A 341 0.39 -4.51 20.83
CA ALA A 341 1.81 -4.26 20.61
C ALA A 341 2.46 -5.34 19.72
N LEU A 342 2.24 -6.62 20.05
CA LEU A 342 2.80 -7.76 19.31
C LEU A 342 2.19 -7.89 17.90
N PHE A 343 0.87 -7.81 17.81
CA PHE A 343 0.17 -7.87 16.54
C PHE A 343 0.55 -6.71 15.62
N GLY A 344 0.60 -5.49 16.19
CA GLY A 344 1.06 -4.31 15.47
C GLY A 344 2.46 -4.52 14.91
N PHE A 345 3.40 -5.03 15.70
CA PHE A 345 4.76 -5.32 15.25
C PHE A 345 4.80 -6.26 14.03
N VAL A 346 4.08 -7.39 14.10
CA VAL A 346 4.05 -8.36 13.00
C VAL A 346 3.34 -7.80 11.78
N ALA A 347 2.18 -7.15 11.95
CA ALA A 347 1.41 -6.52 10.88
C ALA A 347 2.20 -5.38 10.21
N GLY A 348 2.92 -4.57 10.99
CA GLY A 348 3.79 -3.51 10.47
C GLY A 348 4.89 -4.04 9.56
N THR A 349 5.47 -5.18 9.91
CA THR A 349 6.46 -5.86 9.07
C THR A 349 5.88 -6.22 7.70
N ILE A 350 4.66 -6.78 7.66
CA ILE A 350 3.97 -7.15 6.41
C ILE A 350 3.72 -5.92 5.54
N ILE A 351 3.15 -4.86 6.13
CA ILE A 351 2.82 -3.62 5.41
C ILE A 351 4.05 -3.04 4.69
N SER A 352 5.21 -3.07 5.34
CA SER A 352 6.47 -2.58 4.75
C SER A 352 7.02 -3.47 3.64
N LEU A 353 6.72 -4.78 3.68
CA LEU A 353 7.25 -5.74 2.73
C LEU A 353 6.45 -5.85 1.43
N VAL A 354 5.24 -5.30 1.37
CA VAL A 354 4.40 -5.34 0.15
C VAL A 354 5.13 -4.74 -1.06
N PRO A 355 5.58 -3.47 -1.06
CA PRO A 355 6.23 -2.89 -2.24
C PRO A 355 7.54 -3.59 -2.63
N PRO A 356 8.47 -3.91 -1.71
CA PRO A 356 9.72 -4.58 -2.08
C PRO A 356 9.52 -6.02 -2.57
N SER A 357 8.49 -6.74 -2.10
CA SER A 357 8.14 -8.08 -2.59
C SER A 357 7.59 -8.03 -4.01
N VAL A 358 6.71 -7.07 -4.30
CA VAL A 358 6.21 -6.83 -5.67
C VAL A 358 7.34 -6.39 -6.59
N ALA A 359 8.21 -5.48 -6.14
CA ALA A 359 9.35 -5.01 -6.93
C ALA A 359 10.36 -6.11 -7.23
N GLN A 360 10.50 -7.13 -6.37
CA GLN A 360 11.37 -8.28 -6.60
C GLN A 360 10.88 -9.15 -7.76
N MET A 361 9.57 -9.22 -7.99
CA MET A 361 8.94 -9.96 -9.09
C MET A 361 8.69 -9.08 -10.33
N SER A 362 9.23 -7.88 -10.36
CA SER A 362 8.96 -6.90 -11.40
C SER A 362 10.21 -6.51 -12.16
N VAL A 363 10.07 -6.29 -13.47
CA VAL A 363 11.12 -5.60 -14.22
C VAL A 363 11.21 -4.14 -13.75
N PRO A 364 12.41 -3.53 -13.70
CA PRO A 364 12.61 -2.23 -13.07
C PRO A 364 11.67 -1.11 -13.54
N HIS A 365 11.27 -1.15 -14.78
CA HIS A 365 10.43 -0.13 -15.40
C HIS A 365 8.90 -0.34 -15.25
N GLU A 366 8.46 -1.45 -14.64
CA GLU A 366 7.05 -1.76 -14.37
C GLU A 366 6.75 -1.81 -12.86
N ILE A 367 7.72 -1.46 -12.02
CA ILE A 367 7.58 -1.56 -10.57
C ILE A 367 6.37 -0.74 -10.10
N GLY A 368 6.24 0.51 -10.56
CA GLY A 368 5.13 1.37 -10.20
C GLY A 368 3.78 0.80 -10.62
N ALA A 369 3.68 0.35 -11.89
CA ALA A 369 2.45 -0.25 -12.41
C ALA A 369 2.04 -1.51 -11.64
N ARG A 370 2.98 -2.41 -11.34
CA ARG A 370 2.72 -3.67 -10.62
C ARG A 370 2.39 -3.44 -9.15
N VAL A 371 3.09 -2.52 -8.48
CA VAL A 371 2.76 -2.10 -7.10
C VAL A 371 1.37 -1.46 -7.08
N GLY A 372 1.08 -0.56 -8.01
CA GLY A 372 -0.23 0.07 -8.13
C GLY A 372 -1.36 -0.92 -8.38
N LEU A 373 -1.15 -1.91 -9.26
CA LEU A 373 -2.12 -2.98 -9.52
C LEU A 373 -2.37 -3.83 -8.27
N THR A 374 -1.32 -4.17 -7.53
CA THR A 374 -1.44 -4.94 -6.28
C THR A 374 -2.30 -4.18 -5.26
N TYR A 375 -2.04 -2.89 -5.07
CA TYR A 375 -2.85 -2.06 -4.17
C TYR A 375 -4.28 -1.84 -4.67
N ALA A 376 -4.49 -1.76 -5.99
CA ALA A 376 -5.84 -1.65 -6.55
C ALA A 376 -6.68 -2.90 -6.29
N ILE A 377 -6.09 -4.10 -6.38
CA ILE A 377 -6.76 -5.35 -5.99
C ILE A 377 -7.06 -5.33 -4.49
N LEU A 378 -6.07 -5.00 -3.67
CA LEU A 378 -6.19 -4.89 -2.22
C LEU A 378 -7.30 -3.93 -1.78
N ALA A 379 -7.55 -2.85 -2.54
CA ALA A 379 -8.57 -1.85 -2.24
C ALA A 379 -9.98 -2.45 -2.06
N PHE A 380 -10.36 -3.43 -2.89
CA PHE A 380 -11.67 -4.08 -2.79
C PHE A 380 -11.80 -4.92 -1.51
N PHE A 381 -10.73 -5.56 -1.09
CA PHE A 381 -10.69 -6.34 0.14
C PHE A 381 -10.73 -5.43 1.37
N THR A 382 -9.97 -4.35 1.38
CA THR A 382 -9.99 -3.39 2.49
C THR A 382 -11.30 -2.63 2.59
N LEU A 383 -12.00 -2.38 1.47
CA LEU A 383 -13.33 -1.75 1.47
C LEU A 383 -14.37 -2.65 2.15
N SER A 384 -14.35 -3.95 1.87
CA SER A 384 -15.34 -4.91 2.39
C SER A 384 -15.01 -5.43 3.80
N GLY A 385 -13.75 -5.33 4.24
CA GLY A 385 -13.29 -5.89 5.52
C GLY A 385 -14.03 -5.34 6.75
N PRO A 386 -14.01 -4.02 6.99
CA PRO A 386 -14.69 -3.43 8.14
C PRO A 386 -16.20 -3.72 8.19
N PRO A 387 -16.99 -3.59 7.10
CA PRO A 387 -18.41 -3.96 7.11
C PRO A 387 -18.67 -5.43 7.47
N ILE A 388 -17.89 -6.36 6.93
CA ILE A 388 -18.04 -7.79 7.22
C ILE A 388 -17.73 -8.06 8.70
N ASN A 389 -16.63 -7.53 9.22
CA ASN A 389 -16.28 -7.68 10.63
C ASN A 389 -17.31 -7.01 11.55
N GLY A 390 -17.85 -5.86 11.18
CA GLY A 390 -18.93 -5.19 11.89
C GLY A 390 -20.21 -6.02 11.95
N ALA A 391 -20.59 -6.65 10.83
CA ALA A 391 -21.75 -7.55 10.77
C ALA A 391 -21.54 -8.79 11.66
N LEU A 392 -20.35 -9.37 11.67
CA LEU A 392 -20.02 -10.50 12.54
C LEU A 392 -20.06 -10.12 14.02
N LEU A 393 -19.59 -8.91 14.37
CA LEU A 393 -19.72 -8.34 15.70
C LEU A 393 -21.20 -8.25 16.13
N SER A 394 -22.06 -7.72 15.26
CA SER A 394 -23.48 -7.57 15.52
C SER A 394 -24.20 -8.91 15.68
N GLN A 395 -23.88 -9.92 14.84
CA GLN A 395 -24.42 -11.27 14.96
C GLN A 395 -24.07 -11.95 16.28
N GLY A 396 -22.88 -11.65 16.85
CA GLY A 396 -22.47 -12.12 18.16
C GLY A 396 -23.08 -11.35 19.33
N GLY A 397 -24.02 -10.44 19.10
CA GLY A 397 -24.66 -9.61 20.12
C GLY A 397 -23.78 -8.44 20.60
N GLY A 398 -22.79 -8.03 19.82
CA GLY A 398 -21.85 -6.92 20.12
C GLY A 398 -20.80 -7.23 21.19
N GLY A 399 -20.98 -8.29 21.96
CA GLY A 399 -20.08 -8.67 23.04
C GLY A 399 -18.97 -9.64 22.62
N ARG A 400 -18.40 -10.35 23.61
CA ARG A 400 -17.26 -11.27 23.42
C ARG A 400 -17.39 -12.23 22.23
N ARG A 401 -18.58 -12.81 21.99
CA ARG A 401 -18.82 -13.73 20.87
C ARG A 401 -18.66 -13.05 19.51
N GLY A 402 -19.08 -11.79 19.38
CA GLY A 402 -18.91 -11.03 18.14
C GLY A 402 -17.42 -10.83 17.80
N PHE A 403 -16.61 -10.49 18.79
CA PHE A 403 -15.16 -10.38 18.60
C PHE A 403 -14.49 -11.72 18.28
N GLN A 404 -15.00 -12.83 18.80
CA GLN A 404 -14.54 -14.17 18.44
C GLN A 404 -14.86 -14.51 16.97
N TYR A 405 -16.08 -14.22 16.48
CA TYR A 405 -16.45 -14.44 15.08
C TYR A 405 -15.60 -13.57 14.13
N ALA A 406 -15.44 -12.29 14.45
CA ALA A 406 -14.58 -11.40 13.67
C ALA A 406 -13.12 -11.88 13.66
N GLY A 407 -12.60 -12.32 14.80
CA GLY A 407 -11.24 -12.89 14.92
C GLY A 407 -11.07 -14.19 14.13
N ALA A 408 -12.05 -15.10 14.20
CA ALA A 408 -12.04 -16.36 13.46
C ALA A 408 -12.05 -16.13 11.94
N PHE A 409 -12.96 -15.27 11.44
CA PHE A 409 -12.99 -14.88 10.03
C PHE A 409 -11.66 -14.26 9.60
N SER A 410 -11.21 -13.21 10.31
CA SER A 410 -10.01 -12.47 9.95
C SER A 410 -8.76 -13.34 10.00
N GLY A 411 -8.59 -14.16 11.02
CA GLY A 411 -7.46 -15.08 11.14
C GLY A 411 -7.42 -16.14 10.06
N SER A 412 -8.59 -16.73 9.71
CA SER A 412 -8.70 -17.73 8.64
C SER A 412 -8.35 -17.15 7.28
N VAL A 413 -8.85 -15.96 6.97
CA VAL A 413 -8.57 -15.28 5.69
C VAL A 413 -7.09 -14.88 5.59
N VAL A 414 -6.48 -14.41 6.69
CA VAL A 414 -5.04 -14.11 6.73
C VAL A 414 -4.21 -15.36 6.48
N LEU A 415 -4.55 -16.50 7.08
CA LEU A 415 -3.86 -17.78 6.84
C LEU A 415 -4.04 -18.26 5.39
N ALA A 416 -5.23 -18.09 4.80
CA ALA A 416 -5.43 -18.38 3.38
C ALA A 416 -4.51 -17.50 2.51
N GLY A 417 -4.36 -16.22 2.84
CA GLY A 417 -3.37 -15.33 2.21
C GLY A 417 -1.94 -15.85 2.37
N ALA A 418 -1.55 -16.32 3.56
CA ALA A 418 -0.22 -16.89 3.80
C ALA A 418 0.06 -18.14 2.93
N VAL A 419 -0.95 -18.99 2.73
CA VAL A 419 -0.83 -20.17 1.83
C VAL A 419 -0.56 -19.73 0.39
N LEU A 420 -1.25 -18.70 -0.11
CA LEU A 420 -1.01 -18.18 -1.46
C LEU A 420 0.38 -17.52 -1.58
N LEU A 421 0.83 -16.80 -0.56
CA LEU A 421 2.17 -16.23 -0.51
C LEU A 421 3.25 -17.33 -0.52
N LEU A 422 3.04 -18.40 0.23
CA LEU A 422 3.93 -19.56 0.20
C LEU A 422 3.93 -20.22 -1.19
N ALA A 423 2.79 -20.38 -1.82
CA ALA A 423 2.69 -20.92 -3.17
C ALA A 423 3.40 -20.02 -4.20
N ALA A 424 3.26 -18.70 -4.11
CA ALA A 424 3.99 -17.74 -4.94
C ALA A 424 5.51 -17.90 -4.78
N ARG A 425 5.97 -17.98 -3.54
CA ARG A 425 7.38 -18.17 -3.18
C ARG A 425 7.94 -19.50 -3.73
N LEU A 426 7.20 -20.60 -3.58
CA LEU A 426 7.61 -21.93 -4.04
C LEU A 426 7.67 -22.04 -5.58
N LYS A 427 6.88 -21.24 -6.30
CA LYS A 427 6.98 -21.14 -7.77
C LYS A 427 8.28 -20.48 -8.24
N ILE A 428 8.89 -19.61 -7.42
CA ILE A 428 10.17 -18.97 -7.74
C ILE A 428 11.32 -19.91 -7.38
N ASN A 429 11.29 -20.47 -6.18
CA ASN A 429 12.32 -21.40 -5.74
C ASN A 429 11.70 -22.46 -4.80
N ARG A 430 11.82 -23.74 -5.19
CA ARG A 430 11.26 -24.86 -4.42
C ARG A 430 12.02 -25.17 -3.13
N LYS A 431 13.27 -24.69 -2.97
CA LYS A 431 14.04 -24.91 -1.74
C LYS A 431 13.52 -24.00 -0.63
N LEU A 432 12.98 -24.57 0.44
CA LEU A 432 12.36 -23.81 1.55
C LEU A 432 13.31 -22.81 2.23
N TRP A 433 14.59 -23.15 2.32
CA TRP A 433 15.62 -22.32 2.99
C TRP A 433 16.36 -21.37 2.03
N ALA A 434 15.96 -21.29 0.77
CA ALA A 434 16.56 -20.32 -0.14
C ALA A 434 16.13 -18.90 0.23
N VAL A 435 17.05 -17.97 0.19
CA VAL A 435 16.77 -16.54 0.36
C VAL A 435 16.06 -16.04 -0.89
N VAL A 436 14.75 -15.77 -0.78
CA VAL A 436 13.88 -15.35 -1.89
C VAL A 436 13.10 -14.09 -1.50
#